data_a0fae055100e7e938810f6d58aa51ad0
#
_entry.id   a0fae055100e7e938810f6d58aa51ad0
#
_cell.length_a   1.000
_cell.length_b   1.000
_cell.length_c   1.000
_cell.angle_alpha   90.00
_cell.angle_beta   90.00
_cell.angle_gamma   90.00
#
_symmetry.space_group_name_H-M   'P 1'
#
loop_
_entity.id
_entity.type
_entity.pdbx_description
1 polymer ?
#
loop_
_entity_poly.entity_id
_entity_poly.type
_entity_poly.pdbx_seq_one_letter_code
_entity_poly.pdbx_strand_id
1 'polypeptide(L)'
;EYITLGLTGEAGEIANKVKKLIRDGADIEGYNDKLNQIGAELGDVLWYCAMLAKEVDMNLGSIMEGNLDKLADRKARNRLQGDGDNR
;
A
#
# COMPACT_ATOMS: atom_id res chain seq x y z
N GLU A 1 13.27 -10.51 -7.80
CA GLU A 1 12.01 -11.24 -8.06
C GLU A 1 11.38 -11.75 -6.78
N TYR A 2 12.17 -12.30 -5.88
CA TYR A 2 11.66 -12.75 -4.58
C TYR A 2 10.95 -11.62 -3.83
N ILE A 3 11.56 -10.44 -3.78
CA ILE A 3 11.01 -9.28 -3.08
C ILE A 3 9.73 -8.79 -3.76
N THR A 4 9.70 -8.78 -5.09
CA THR A 4 8.52 -8.38 -5.85
C THR A 4 7.37 -9.36 -5.62
N LEU A 5 7.65 -10.66 -5.58
CA LEU A 5 6.64 -11.67 -5.29
C LEU A 5 6.12 -11.55 -3.86
N GLY A 6 7.03 -11.27 -2.91
CA GLY A 6 6.65 -11.02 -1.52
C GLY A 6 5.72 -9.83 -1.38
N LEU A 7 6.03 -8.73 -2.06
CA LEU A 7 5.21 -7.53 -2.05
C LEU A 7 3.80 -7.82 -2.57
N THR A 8 3.69 -8.51 -3.68
CA THR A 8 2.40 -8.88 -4.27
C THR A 8 1.61 -9.81 -3.34
N GLY A 9 2.31 -10.78 -2.74
CA GLY A 9 1.70 -11.71 -1.79
C GLY A 9 1.12 -11.01 -0.57
N GLU A 10 1.87 -10.10 0.04
CA GLU A 10 1.42 -9.36 1.22
C GLU A 10 0.27 -8.42 0.89
N ALA A 11 0.31 -7.76 -0.26
CA ALA A 11 -0.81 -6.94 -0.72
C ALA A 11 -2.07 -7.80 -0.92
N GLY A 12 -1.91 -9.00 -1.44
CA GLY A 12 -3.00 -9.97 -1.58
C GLY A 12 -3.57 -10.40 -0.24
N GLU A 13 -2.75 -10.55 0.79
CA GLU A 13 -3.21 -10.87 2.15
C GLU A 13 -4.08 -9.76 2.72
N ILE A 14 -3.73 -8.50 2.48
CA ILE A 14 -4.56 -7.37 2.88
C ILE A 14 -5.91 -7.45 2.17
N ALA A 15 -5.90 -7.64 0.85
CA ALA A 15 -7.14 -7.74 0.08
C ALA A 15 -8.04 -8.87 0.60
N ASN A 16 -7.47 -10.01 0.93
CA ASN A 16 -8.21 -11.14 1.46
C ASN A 16 -8.84 -10.84 2.83
N LYS A 17 -8.11 -10.15 3.71
CA LYS A 17 -8.63 -9.76 5.03
C LYS A 17 -9.74 -8.73 4.91
N VAL A 18 -9.59 -7.74 4.03
CA VAL A 18 -10.63 -6.74 3.77
C VAL A 18 -11.88 -7.40 3.19
N LYS A 19 -11.72 -8.32 2.26
CA LYS A 19 -12.83 -9.09 1.69
C LYS A 19 -13.62 -9.79 2.78
N LYS A 20 -12.97 -10.42 3.73
CA LYS A 20 -13.62 -11.12 4.84
C LYS A 20 -14.36 -10.16 5.76
N LEU A 21 -13.83 -8.97 6.01
CA LEU A 21 -14.53 -7.96 6.80
C LEU A 21 -15.80 -7.48 6.09
N ILE A 22 -15.77 -7.28 4.80
CA ILE A 22 -16.94 -6.90 4.01
C ILE A 22 -18.00 -8.01 4.09
N ARG A 23 -17.57 -9.26 3.93
CA ARG A 23 -18.46 -10.41 3.98
C ARG A 23 -19.13 -10.56 5.36
N ASP A 24 -18.37 -10.43 6.42
CA ASP A 24 -18.82 -10.74 7.79
C ASP A 24 -19.40 -9.52 8.51
N GLY A 25 -19.08 -8.31 8.04
CA GLY A 25 -19.62 -7.08 8.59
C GLY A 25 -18.82 -6.54 9.76
N ALA A 26 -19.13 -5.29 10.14
CA ALA A 26 -18.42 -4.59 11.21
C ALA A 26 -18.86 -5.02 12.63
N ASP A 27 -19.97 -5.73 12.74
CA ASP A 27 -20.54 -6.13 14.03
C ASP A 27 -20.01 -7.50 14.51
N ILE A 28 -19.07 -8.08 13.80
CA ILE A 28 -18.52 -9.37 14.19
C ILE A 28 -17.64 -9.25 15.43
N GLU A 29 -17.61 -10.31 16.22
CA GLU A 29 -16.67 -10.43 17.31
C GLU A 29 -15.25 -10.41 16.76
N GLY A 30 -14.36 -9.64 17.39
CA GLY A 30 -12.98 -9.55 16.97
C GLY A 30 -12.73 -8.60 15.79
N TYR A 31 -13.67 -7.73 15.46
CA TYR A 31 -13.52 -6.76 14.37
C TYR A 31 -12.25 -5.91 14.53
N ASN A 32 -12.03 -5.37 15.73
CA ASN A 32 -10.84 -4.54 15.99
C ASN A 32 -9.55 -5.35 15.87
N ASP A 33 -9.58 -6.62 16.26
CA ASP A 33 -8.43 -7.51 16.10
C ASP A 33 -8.12 -7.74 14.62
N LYS A 34 -9.15 -7.87 13.80
CA LYS A 34 -8.98 -7.98 12.35
C LYS A 34 -8.37 -6.73 11.74
N LEU A 35 -8.76 -5.54 12.21
CA LEU A 35 -8.14 -4.29 11.78
C LEU A 35 -6.66 -4.25 12.15
N ASN A 36 -6.30 -4.72 13.34
CA ASN A 36 -4.91 -4.81 13.75
C ASN A 36 -4.11 -5.78 12.88
N GLN A 37 -4.71 -6.88 12.46
CA GLN A 37 -4.09 -7.83 11.54
C GLN A 37 -3.83 -7.19 10.18
N ILE A 38 -4.76 -6.40 9.68
CA ILE A 38 -4.57 -5.63 8.44
C ILE A 38 -3.38 -4.65 8.59
N GLY A 39 -3.29 -3.98 9.74
CA GLY A 39 -2.16 -3.11 10.04
C GLY A 39 -0.83 -3.85 10.01
N ALA A 40 -0.78 -5.05 10.56
CA ALA A 40 0.42 -5.89 10.54
C ALA A 40 0.81 -6.26 9.11
N GLU A 41 -0.16 -6.65 8.27
CA GLU A 41 0.10 -6.96 6.86
C GLU A 41 0.58 -5.71 6.10
N LEU A 42 0.05 -4.55 6.43
CA LEU A 42 0.51 -3.29 5.84
C LEU A 42 1.98 -3.02 6.19
N GLY A 43 2.38 -3.33 7.42
CA GLY A 43 3.78 -3.25 7.83
C GLY A 43 4.67 -4.15 6.96
N ASP A 44 4.21 -5.37 6.67
CA ASP A 44 4.94 -6.30 5.82
C ASP A 44 5.08 -5.75 4.39
N VAL A 45 4.03 -5.14 3.85
CA VAL A 45 4.07 -4.49 2.53
C VAL A 45 5.13 -3.38 2.53
N LEU A 46 5.15 -2.55 3.57
CA LEU A 46 6.13 -1.47 3.68
C LEU A 46 7.56 -2.00 3.77
N TRP A 47 7.76 -3.11 4.48
CA TRP A 47 9.07 -3.75 4.55
C TRP A 47 9.55 -4.19 3.17
N TYR A 48 8.68 -4.85 2.39
CA TYR A 48 9.03 -5.26 1.02
C TYR A 48 9.27 -4.04 0.12
N CYS A 49 8.51 -2.96 0.30
CA CYS A 49 8.76 -1.72 -0.43
C CYS A 49 10.16 -1.17 -0.14
N ALA A 50 10.56 -1.16 1.13
CA ALA A 50 11.88 -0.70 1.52
C ALA A 50 12.99 -1.59 0.93
N MET A 51 12.78 -2.89 0.93
CA MET A 51 13.74 -3.84 0.35
C MET A 51 13.86 -3.67 -1.16
N LEU A 52 12.74 -3.47 -1.84
CA LEU A 52 12.76 -3.24 -3.29
C LEU A 52 13.46 -1.92 -3.62
N ALA A 53 13.20 -0.87 -2.86
CA ALA A 53 13.89 0.41 -3.03
C ALA A 53 15.40 0.23 -2.92
N LYS A 54 15.84 -0.53 -1.92
CA LYS A 54 17.26 -0.83 -1.73
C LYS A 54 17.85 -1.58 -2.93
N GLU A 55 17.11 -2.53 -3.48
CA GLU A 55 17.58 -3.30 -4.65
C GLU A 55 17.78 -2.45 -5.88
N VAL A 56 16.95 -1.44 -6.09
CA VAL A 56 17.10 -0.52 -7.21
C VAL A 56 17.94 0.71 -6.87
N ASP A 57 18.62 0.66 -5.73
CA ASP A 57 19.54 1.69 -5.25
C ASP A 57 18.86 3.04 -5.04
N MET A 58 17.68 3.01 -4.46
CA MET A 58 16.88 4.20 -4.16
C MET A 58 16.56 4.25 -2.68
N ASN A 59 16.22 5.44 -2.17
CA ASN A 59 15.79 5.66 -0.81
C ASN A 59 14.27 5.74 -0.75
N LEU A 60 13.65 4.91 0.08
CA LEU A 60 12.18 4.88 0.19
C LEU A 60 11.60 6.23 0.61
N GLY A 61 12.27 6.93 1.54
CA GLY A 61 11.83 8.26 1.96
C GLY A 61 11.78 9.25 0.80
N SER A 62 12.80 9.23 -0.04
CA SER A 62 12.86 10.10 -1.23
C SER A 62 11.78 9.72 -2.24
N ILE A 63 11.50 8.43 -2.40
CA ILE A 63 10.40 7.96 -3.26
C ILE A 63 9.06 8.48 -2.72
N MET A 64 8.86 8.41 -1.41
CA MET A 64 7.64 8.91 -0.77
C MET A 64 7.47 10.42 -0.96
N GLU A 65 8.55 11.19 -0.74
CA GLU A 65 8.52 12.64 -0.94
C GLU A 65 8.19 13.01 -2.37
N GLY A 66 8.83 12.34 -3.34
CA GLY A 66 8.55 12.55 -4.75
C GLY A 66 7.11 12.25 -5.11
N ASN A 67 6.54 11.21 -4.50
CA ASN A 67 5.15 10.86 -4.72
C ASN A 67 4.20 11.93 -4.15
N LEU A 68 4.49 12.45 -2.96
CA LEU A 68 3.68 13.50 -2.36
C LEU A 68 3.73 14.78 -3.20
N ASP A 69 4.91 15.15 -3.69
CA ASP A 69 5.07 16.32 -4.57
C ASP A 69 4.29 16.14 -5.87
N LYS A 70 4.34 14.96 -6.45
CA LYS A 70 3.57 14.61 -7.66
C LYS A 70 2.06 14.75 -7.43
N LEU A 71 1.57 14.25 -6.32
CA LEU A 71 0.14 14.34 -5.98
C LEU A 71 -0.28 15.78 -5.70
N ALA A 72 0.55 16.56 -5.02
CA ALA A 72 0.29 17.98 -4.76
C ALA A 72 0.22 18.75 -6.07
N ASP A 73 1.14 18.48 -7.00
CA ASP A 73 1.15 19.10 -8.33
C ASP A 73 -0.12 18.77 -9.12
N ARG A 74 -0.52 17.49 -9.11
CA ARG A 74 -1.76 17.07 -9.79
C ARG A 74 -2.98 17.75 -9.21
N LYS A 75 -3.04 17.87 -7.89
CA LYS A 75 -4.15 18.56 -7.21
C LYS A 75 -4.20 20.03 -7.63
N ALA A 76 -3.06 20.72 -7.65
CA ALA A 76 -2.96 22.11 -8.05
C ALA A 76 -3.39 22.31 -9.51
N ARG A 77 -3.09 21.36 -10.39
CA ARG A 77 -3.46 21.40 -11.81
C ARG A 77 -4.82 20.76 -12.10
N ASN A 78 -5.53 20.28 -11.08
CA ASN A 78 -6.80 19.56 -11.22
C ASN A 78 -6.65 18.28 -12.07
N ARG A 79 -5.58 17.50 -11.82
CA ARG A 79 -5.22 16.30 -12.58
C ARG A 79 -5.11 15.04 -11.73
N LEU A 80 -5.77 15.00 -10.56
CA LEU A 80 -5.73 13.82 -9.69
C LEU A 80 -6.42 12.63 -10.35
N GLN A 81 -7.49 12.87 -11.10
CA GLN A 81 -8.20 11.83 -11.84
C GLN A 81 -7.62 11.71 -13.25
N GLY A 82 -7.78 10.55 -13.84
CA GLY A 82 -7.26 10.25 -15.15
C GLY A 82 -6.29 9.09 -15.10
N ASP A 83 -5.65 8.81 -16.23
CA ASP A 83 -4.77 7.65 -16.38
C ASP A 83 -3.31 8.09 -16.54
N GLY A 84 -2.43 7.17 -16.19
CA GLY A 84 -1.01 7.33 -16.38
C GLY A 84 -0.32 8.13 -15.29
N ASP A 85 0.97 7.84 -15.11
CA ASP A 85 1.76 8.45 -14.05
C ASP A 85 2.25 9.85 -14.39
N ASN A 86 2.21 10.23 -15.65
CA ASN A 86 2.66 11.55 -16.11
C ASN A 86 1.53 12.54 -16.35
N ARG A 87 0.34 12.22 -15.91
CA ARG A 87 -0.81 13.15 -16.08
C ARG A 87 -0.66 14.39 -15.18
#